data_46e6217173bcea50be59f2d15f6d0bfe
#
_entry.id   46e6217173bcea50be59f2d15f6d0bfe
#
_cell.length_a   1.000
_cell.length_b   1.000
_cell.length_c   1.000
_cell.angle_alpha   90.00
_cell.angle_beta   90.00
_cell.angle_gamma   90.00
#
_symmetry.space_group_name_H-M   'P 1'
#
loop_
_entity.id
_entity.type
_entity.pdbx_description
1 polymer ?
#
loop_
_entity_poly.entity_id
_entity_poly.type
_entity_poly.pdbx_seq_one_letter_code
_entity_poly.pdbx_strand_id
1 'polypeptide(L)'
;MTTKLFALVLLAALLMPAAVPAEAADVKELFAIDLADFPGKEGRMIEVSYPPGAQDVVHRHDAHAFVYVLEGQIIMQLKGQPAVTLKAGQTFYEGPTDIHVVGRNTSDTAPARFVVVLLKGKGAPILTPVKE
;
A
#
# COMPACT_ATOMS: atom_id res chain seq x y z
N MET A 1 1.24 -9.12 71.67
CA MET A 1 0.73 -9.83 70.48
C MET A 1 0.82 -8.87 69.32
N THR A 2 1.80 -9.00 68.43
CA THR A 2 2.04 -8.14 67.28
C THR A 2 1.59 -8.87 66.03
N THR A 3 0.45 -8.43 65.46
CA THR A 3 -0.12 -8.99 64.26
C THR A 3 0.61 -8.36 63.04
N LYS A 4 1.41 -9.16 62.32
CA LYS A 4 2.06 -8.73 61.09
C LYS A 4 1.07 -8.87 59.92
N LEU A 5 0.64 -7.74 59.34
CA LEU A 5 -0.14 -7.69 58.11
C LEU A 5 0.81 -7.94 56.91
N PHE A 6 0.62 -9.05 56.22
CA PHE A 6 1.29 -9.29 54.92
C PHE A 6 0.45 -8.63 53.85
N ALA A 7 0.97 -7.57 53.24
CA ALA A 7 0.38 -6.98 52.05
C ALA A 7 0.76 -7.80 50.83
N LEU A 8 -0.23 -8.45 50.20
CA LEU A 8 -0.09 -9.20 48.97
C LEU A 8 -0.12 -8.18 47.78
N VAL A 9 1.05 -7.88 47.21
CA VAL A 9 1.13 -7.05 46.01
C VAL A 9 0.81 -7.93 44.82
N LEU A 10 -0.39 -7.75 44.23
CA LEU A 10 -0.79 -8.40 42.99
C LEU A 10 -0.13 -7.65 41.83
N LEU A 11 0.92 -8.23 41.25
CA LEU A 11 1.56 -7.72 40.03
C LEU A 11 0.69 -8.10 38.81
N ALA A 12 -0.16 -7.18 38.37
CA ALA A 12 -0.92 -7.36 37.12
C ALA A 12 0.04 -7.23 35.94
N ALA A 13 0.42 -8.34 35.34
CA ALA A 13 1.15 -8.35 34.06
C ALA A 13 0.22 -7.85 32.97
N LEU A 14 0.44 -6.63 32.46
CA LEU A 14 -0.18 -6.15 31.23
C LEU A 14 0.37 -6.98 30.07
N LEU A 15 -0.43 -7.92 29.56
CA LEU A 15 -0.18 -8.53 28.25
C LEU A 15 -0.40 -7.43 27.20
N MET A 16 0.70 -6.85 26.71
CA MET A 16 0.63 -6.04 25.49
C MET A 16 0.36 -6.99 24.32
N PRO A 17 -0.68 -6.73 23.50
CA PRO A 17 -0.86 -7.50 22.29
C PRO A 17 0.38 -7.32 21.39
N ALA A 18 0.99 -8.42 20.97
CA ALA A 18 2.07 -8.41 20.01
C ALA A 18 1.52 -7.78 18.70
N ALA A 19 2.16 -6.73 18.21
CA ALA A 19 1.82 -6.16 16.92
C ALA A 19 2.05 -7.23 15.85
N VAL A 20 0.97 -7.65 15.18
CA VAL A 20 1.07 -8.52 14.00
C VAL A 20 1.74 -7.68 12.92
N PRO A 21 2.84 -8.14 12.29
CA PRO A 21 3.45 -7.41 11.19
C PRO A 21 2.41 -7.20 10.09
N ALA A 22 2.33 -5.97 9.54
CA ALA A 22 1.46 -5.68 8.42
C ALA A 22 1.83 -6.58 7.24
N GLU A 23 0.85 -7.27 6.67
CA GLU A 23 1.04 -8.11 5.52
C GLU A 23 1.32 -7.24 4.28
N ALA A 24 2.22 -7.70 3.40
CA ALA A 24 2.54 -6.98 2.16
C ALA A 24 1.34 -6.97 1.21
N ALA A 25 1.30 -5.98 0.30
CA ALA A 25 0.33 -5.94 -0.78
C ALA A 25 0.44 -7.19 -1.67
N ASP A 26 -0.69 -7.75 -2.09
CA ASP A 26 -0.77 -8.79 -3.12
C ASP A 26 -1.04 -8.14 -4.47
N VAL A 27 -0.28 -8.54 -5.49
CA VAL A 27 -0.36 -7.98 -6.85
C VAL A 27 -0.69 -9.08 -7.84
N LYS A 28 -1.85 -8.96 -8.50
CA LYS A 28 -2.31 -9.86 -9.55
C LYS A 28 -2.29 -9.16 -10.90
N GLU A 29 -1.58 -9.73 -11.87
CA GLU A 29 -1.68 -9.27 -13.26
C GLU A 29 -3.04 -9.66 -13.85
N LEU A 30 -3.73 -8.70 -14.43
CA LEU A 30 -5.00 -8.90 -15.12
C LEU A 30 -4.82 -8.96 -16.63
N PHE A 31 -3.92 -8.12 -17.17
CA PHE A 31 -3.74 -7.95 -18.60
C PHE A 31 -2.40 -7.27 -18.92
N ALA A 32 -1.77 -7.67 -20.02
CA ALA A 32 -0.60 -7.02 -20.58
C ALA A 32 -0.64 -7.04 -22.11
N ILE A 33 -0.22 -5.94 -22.74
CA ILE A 33 -0.17 -5.82 -24.20
C ILE A 33 0.96 -4.89 -24.63
N ASP A 34 1.67 -5.27 -25.70
CA ASP A 34 2.58 -4.37 -26.39
C ASP A 34 1.79 -3.28 -27.13
N LEU A 35 2.19 -2.03 -27.01
CA LEU A 35 1.54 -0.92 -27.69
C LEU A 35 2.20 -0.71 -29.06
N ALA A 36 1.52 -1.17 -30.12
CA ALA A 36 2.09 -1.18 -31.47
C ALA A 36 2.40 0.23 -32.02
N ASP A 37 1.64 1.24 -31.62
CA ASP A 37 1.81 2.65 -31.96
C ASP A 37 2.79 3.41 -31.05
N PHE A 38 3.27 2.77 -29.98
CA PHE A 38 4.31 3.27 -29.07
C PHE A 38 5.45 2.25 -28.94
N PRO A 39 6.39 2.20 -29.91
CA PRO A 39 7.46 1.21 -29.91
C PRO A 39 8.24 1.17 -28.59
N GLY A 40 8.48 -0.03 -28.06
CA GLY A 40 9.17 -0.25 -26.79
C GLY A 40 8.33 0.02 -25.54
N LYS A 41 7.03 0.26 -25.68
CA LYS A 41 6.09 0.45 -24.59
C LYS A 41 5.08 -0.69 -24.49
N GLU A 42 4.63 -0.95 -23.28
CA GLU A 42 3.54 -1.86 -22.98
C GLU A 42 2.49 -1.19 -22.10
N GLY A 43 1.24 -1.62 -22.26
CA GLY A 43 0.16 -1.39 -21.30
C GLY A 43 0.05 -2.60 -20.39
N ARG A 44 -0.02 -2.39 -19.07
CA ARG A 44 -0.21 -3.45 -18.10
C ARG A 44 -1.28 -3.07 -17.11
N MET A 45 -2.22 -3.97 -16.86
CA MET A 45 -3.28 -3.79 -15.86
C MET A 45 -3.06 -4.79 -14.73
N ILE A 46 -3.01 -4.30 -13.52
CA ILE A 46 -2.87 -5.09 -12.30
C ILE A 46 -3.98 -4.78 -11.31
N GLU A 47 -4.37 -5.75 -10.52
CA GLU A 47 -5.15 -5.57 -9.30
C GLU A 47 -4.21 -5.66 -8.10
N VAL A 48 -4.32 -4.69 -7.21
CA VAL A 48 -3.58 -4.66 -5.95
C VAL A 48 -4.56 -4.85 -4.81
N SER A 49 -4.26 -5.80 -3.95
CA SER A 49 -5.01 -6.05 -2.71
C SER A 49 -4.15 -5.67 -1.52
N TYR A 50 -4.66 -4.75 -0.72
CA TYR A 50 -4.08 -4.40 0.57
C TYR A 50 -4.81 -5.13 1.68
N PRO A 51 -4.19 -6.11 2.35
CA PRO A 51 -4.70 -6.64 3.61
C PRO A 51 -4.93 -5.53 4.65
N PRO A 52 -5.66 -5.80 5.75
CA PRO A 52 -5.76 -4.88 6.86
C PRO A 52 -4.39 -4.40 7.34
N GLY A 53 -4.20 -3.09 7.47
CA GLY A 53 -2.95 -2.48 7.93
C GLY A 53 -1.79 -2.49 6.93
N ALA A 54 -1.98 -3.01 5.70
CA ALA A 54 -0.92 -3.07 4.69
C ALA A 54 -0.41 -1.68 4.30
N GLN A 55 0.89 -1.61 4.06
CA GLN A 55 1.59 -0.40 3.63
C GLN A 55 2.69 -0.75 2.64
N ASP A 56 2.80 0.03 1.57
CA ASP A 56 3.87 -0.10 0.59
C ASP A 56 5.20 0.47 1.09
N VAL A 57 6.29 -0.03 0.50
CA VAL A 57 7.59 0.63 0.58
C VAL A 57 7.59 1.89 -0.29
N VAL A 58 8.47 2.85 0.02
CA VAL A 58 8.70 4.01 -0.85
C VAL A 58 9.23 3.53 -2.20
N HIS A 59 8.58 3.92 -3.30
CA HIS A 59 8.90 3.42 -4.63
C HIS A 59 8.55 4.42 -5.74
N ARG A 60 8.92 4.07 -6.97
CA ARG A 60 8.46 4.70 -8.22
C ARG A 60 8.13 3.62 -9.24
N HIS A 61 7.34 3.99 -10.24
CA HIS A 61 6.92 3.04 -11.27
C HIS A 61 7.74 3.15 -12.58
N ASP A 62 8.45 4.25 -12.82
CA ASP A 62 9.04 4.58 -14.13
C ASP A 62 8.01 4.44 -15.27
N ALA A 63 6.77 4.79 -14.98
CA ALA A 63 5.58 4.58 -15.79
C ALA A 63 4.54 5.67 -15.53
N HIS A 64 3.57 5.79 -16.44
CA HIS A 64 2.30 6.43 -16.11
C HIS A 64 1.42 5.39 -15.42
N ALA A 65 1.01 5.66 -14.18
CA ALA A 65 0.14 4.78 -13.40
C ALA A 65 -1.22 5.46 -13.16
N PHE A 66 -2.29 4.81 -13.61
CA PHE A 66 -3.66 5.26 -13.43
C PHE A 66 -4.34 4.31 -12.46
N VAL A 67 -4.70 4.83 -11.28
CA VAL A 67 -5.30 4.06 -10.19
C VAL A 67 -6.81 4.26 -10.17
N TYR A 68 -7.56 3.17 -9.95
CA TYR A 68 -9.00 3.19 -9.71
C TYR A 68 -9.33 2.29 -8.53
N VAL A 69 -9.92 2.85 -7.47
CA VAL A 69 -10.26 2.11 -6.24
C VAL A 69 -11.55 1.31 -6.45
N LEU A 70 -11.47 0.00 -6.18
CA LEU A 70 -12.59 -0.94 -6.28
C LEU A 70 -13.32 -1.11 -4.94
N GLU A 71 -12.57 -1.18 -3.84
CA GLU A 71 -13.09 -1.53 -2.51
C GLU A 71 -12.25 -0.91 -1.40
N GLY A 72 -12.90 -0.55 -0.31
CA GLY A 72 -12.22 0.01 0.87
C GLY A 72 -11.77 1.45 0.68
N GLN A 73 -10.77 1.84 1.46
CA GLN A 73 -10.14 3.15 1.40
C GLN A 73 -8.63 3.00 1.46
N ILE A 74 -7.93 3.78 0.65
CA ILE A 74 -6.47 3.84 0.64
C ILE A 74 -5.99 5.28 0.80
N ILE A 75 -4.82 5.46 1.38
CA ILE A 75 -4.11 6.74 1.38
C ILE A 75 -2.97 6.63 0.39
N MET A 76 -2.86 7.63 -0.48
CA MET A 76 -1.79 7.79 -1.45
C MET A 76 -1.10 9.14 -1.25
N GLN A 77 0.23 9.18 -1.38
CA GLN A 77 0.99 10.42 -1.34
C GLN A 77 2.21 10.34 -2.25
N LEU A 78 2.36 11.33 -3.11
CA LEU A 78 3.59 11.57 -3.86
C LEU A 78 4.51 12.53 -3.08
N LYS A 79 5.82 12.37 -3.26
CA LYS A 79 6.81 13.25 -2.63
C LYS A 79 6.56 14.71 -2.99
N GLY A 80 6.47 15.55 -1.96
CA GLY A 80 6.19 16.99 -2.14
C GLY A 80 4.72 17.35 -2.38
N GLN A 81 3.81 16.37 -2.38
CA GLN A 81 2.36 16.58 -2.52
C GLN A 81 1.64 16.23 -1.21
N PRO A 82 0.44 16.79 -0.96
CA PRO A 82 -0.37 16.37 0.17
C PRO A 82 -0.85 14.93 0.01
N ALA A 83 -1.00 14.23 1.13
CA ALA A 83 -1.64 12.92 1.14
C ALA A 83 -3.13 13.04 0.78
N VAL A 84 -3.64 12.08 0.02
CA VAL A 84 -5.06 11.98 -0.33
C VAL A 84 -5.63 10.65 0.12
N THR A 85 -6.85 10.67 0.63
CA THR A 85 -7.63 9.47 0.94
C THR A 85 -8.60 9.20 -0.18
N LEU A 86 -8.55 8.00 -0.74
CA LEU A 86 -9.36 7.56 -1.88
C LEU A 86 -10.31 6.47 -1.44
N LYS A 87 -11.59 6.61 -1.84
CA LYS A 87 -12.65 5.62 -1.65
C LYS A 87 -12.92 4.86 -2.96
N ALA A 88 -13.69 3.77 -2.87
CA ALA A 88 -14.19 3.07 -4.05
C ALA A 88 -14.83 4.05 -5.07
N GLY A 89 -14.45 3.91 -6.34
CA GLY A 89 -14.88 4.79 -7.43
C GLY A 89 -13.99 6.01 -7.66
N GLN A 90 -13.00 6.27 -6.81
CA GLN A 90 -12.06 7.40 -6.97
C GLN A 90 -10.77 6.97 -7.66
N THR A 91 -10.11 7.95 -8.25
CA THR A 91 -8.91 7.76 -9.08
C THR A 91 -7.71 8.51 -8.51
N PHE A 92 -6.51 8.03 -8.88
CA PHE A 92 -5.24 8.68 -8.60
C PHE A 92 -4.31 8.52 -9.80
N TYR A 93 -3.36 9.40 -9.94
CA TYR A 93 -2.38 9.35 -11.01
C TYR A 93 -0.97 9.54 -10.46
N GLU A 94 -0.04 8.73 -10.96
CA GLU A 94 1.40 8.84 -10.71
C GLU A 94 2.13 8.94 -12.05
N GLY A 95 2.99 9.93 -12.19
CA GLY A 95 3.84 10.10 -13.37
C GLY A 95 5.13 9.28 -13.31
N PRO A 96 5.88 9.21 -14.42
CA PRO A 96 7.09 8.37 -14.51
C PRO A 96 8.22 8.77 -13.57
N THR A 97 8.25 10.03 -13.12
CA THR A 97 9.30 10.56 -12.22
C THR A 97 8.83 10.74 -10.78
N ASP A 98 7.54 10.48 -10.53
CA ASP A 98 6.98 10.64 -9.19
C ASP A 98 7.51 9.56 -8.24
N ILE A 99 7.74 9.96 -6.99
CA ILE A 99 8.08 9.04 -5.90
C ILE A 99 6.86 8.88 -5.02
N HIS A 100 6.34 7.67 -4.95
CA HIS A 100 5.23 7.30 -4.10
C HIS A 100 5.76 7.04 -2.68
N VAL A 101 5.47 7.96 -1.77
CA VAL A 101 6.01 7.93 -0.40
C VAL A 101 5.04 7.32 0.60
N VAL A 102 3.74 7.33 0.32
CA VAL A 102 2.70 6.67 1.13
C VAL A 102 1.71 5.97 0.23
N GLY A 103 1.59 4.66 0.38
CA GLY A 103 0.53 3.82 -0.14
C GLY A 103 0.09 2.87 0.96
N ARG A 104 -1.13 2.99 1.48
CA ARG A 104 -1.58 2.13 2.58
C ARG A 104 -3.09 1.98 2.64
N ASN A 105 -3.53 0.86 3.21
CA ASN A 105 -4.90 0.67 3.64
C ASN A 105 -5.19 1.56 4.86
N THR A 106 -6.36 2.21 4.90
CA THR A 106 -6.78 3.00 6.06
C THR A 106 -7.35 2.15 7.19
N SER A 107 -7.73 0.89 6.90
CA SER A 107 -8.37 -0.03 7.83
C SER A 107 -7.40 -1.07 8.36
N ASP A 108 -7.47 -1.33 9.67
CA ASP A 108 -6.75 -2.43 10.33
C ASP A 108 -7.59 -3.72 10.41
N THR A 109 -8.83 -3.71 9.88
CA THR A 109 -9.78 -4.82 10.01
C THR A 109 -10.38 -5.29 8.69
N ALA A 110 -10.38 -4.45 7.64
CA ALA A 110 -10.95 -4.75 6.33
C ALA A 110 -9.93 -4.55 5.20
N PRO A 111 -9.97 -5.36 4.14
CA PRO A 111 -9.09 -5.17 2.99
C PRO A 111 -9.49 -3.95 2.16
N ALA A 112 -8.56 -3.50 1.31
CA ALA A 112 -8.82 -2.55 0.24
C ALA A 112 -8.29 -3.12 -1.08
N ARG A 113 -8.96 -2.82 -2.21
CA ARG A 113 -8.55 -3.27 -3.54
C ARG A 113 -8.64 -2.15 -4.55
N PHE A 114 -7.70 -2.10 -5.45
CA PHE A 114 -7.68 -1.13 -6.54
C PHE A 114 -7.02 -1.72 -7.79
N VAL A 115 -7.36 -1.17 -8.94
CA VAL A 115 -6.73 -1.48 -10.22
C VAL A 115 -5.73 -0.39 -10.56
N VAL A 116 -4.60 -0.79 -11.14
CA VAL A 116 -3.62 0.14 -11.72
C VAL A 116 -3.40 -0.22 -13.17
N VAL A 117 -3.55 0.76 -14.05
CA VAL A 117 -3.12 0.69 -15.45
C VAL A 117 -1.79 1.38 -15.57
N LEU A 118 -0.77 0.66 -16.03
CA LEU A 118 0.59 1.15 -16.21
C LEU A 118 0.90 1.27 -17.71
N LEU A 119 1.36 2.44 -18.13
CA LEU A 119 2.00 2.64 -19.44
C LEU A 119 3.50 2.78 -19.19
N LYS A 120 4.28 1.78 -19.57
CA LYS A 120 5.69 1.65 -19.16
C LYS A 120 6.57 1.08 -20.25
N GLY A 121 7.89 1.12 -20.03
CA GLY A 121 8.85 0.41 -20.87
C GLY A 121 8.57 -1.09 -20.86
N LYS A 122 8.61 -1.73 -22.04
CA LYS A 122 8.45 -3.17 -22.17
C LYS A 122 9.48 -3.91 -21.32
N GLY A 123 9.02 -4.86 -20.52
CA GLY A 123 9.89 -5.67 -19.64
C GLY A 123 10.45 -4.94 -18.40
N ALA A 124 10.19 -3.63 -18.23
CA ALA A 124 10.59 -2.93 -17.01
C ALA A 124 9.79 -3.45 -15.79
N PRO A 125 10.33 -3.39 -14.56
CA PRO A 125 9.60 -3.80 -13.37
C PRO A 125 8.36 -2.93 -13.14
N ILE A 126 7.36 -3.48 -12.45
CA ILE A 126 6.14 -2.74 -12.08
C ILE A 126 6.46 -1.57 -11.16
N LEU A 127 7.36 -1.77 -10.22
CA LEU A 127 7.86 -0.74 -9.32
C LEU A 127 9.34 -0.93 -9.02
N THR A 128 10.00 0.16 -8.64
CA THR A 128 11.38 0.18 -8.20
C THR A 128 11.44 0.83 -6.82
N PRO A 129 11.87 0.12 -5.75
CA PRO A 129 12.05 0.72 -4.44
C PRO A 129 13.03 1.90 -4.49
N VAL A 130 12.72 2.95 -3.75
CA VAL A 130 13.59 4.14 -3.59
C VAL A 130 14.12 4.13 -2.17
N LYS A 131 15.45 4.22 -2.03
CA LYS A 131 16.09 4.42 -0.71
C LYS A 131 16.01 5.91 -0.37
N GLU A 132 15.56 6.21 0.83
CA GLU A 132 15.67 7.56 1.41
C GLU A 132 17.11 7.91 1.75
#